data_9a680d70654d7ad644555570f9bd9bda
#
_entry.id   9a680d70654d7ad644555570f9bd9bda
#
_cell.length_a   1.000
_cell.length_b   1.000
_cell.length_c   1.000
_cell.angle_alpha   90.00
_cell.angle_beta   90.00
_cell.angle_gamma   90.00
#
_symmetry.space_group_name_H-M   'P 1'
#
loop_
_entity.id
_entity.type
_entity.pdbx_description
1 polymer ?
#
loop_
_entity_poly.entity_id
_entity_poly.type
_entity_poly.pdbx_seq_one_letter_code
_entity_poly.pdbx_strand_id
1 'polypeptide(L)'
;SVLDFLELLFVKTPWIVIITAIVTLTGLSAGPRAAIYSAGFLCYMGFLGFWVKAMTTLALLGTAAILSIAIGIPLGIFCARRQRFYSMIRPIMDFMQTMPAFVFMIPVIAFFGTGKVAAVIITMIFGGTPVVRLTVLGLRGVPETIREAAIAYGASKWYLLRKVDLPLATP
;
A
#
# COMPACT_ATOMS: atom_id res chain seq x y z
N SER A 1 -10.28 1.75 -16.42
CA SER A 1 -9.88 2.09 -15.03
C SER A 1 -8.49 1.50 -14.70
N VAL A 2 -7.86 1.93 -13.59
CA VAL A 2 -6.58 1.34 -13.14
C VAL A 2 -6.70 -0.16 -12.94
N LEU A 3 -7.85 -0.61 -12.43
CA LEU A 3 -8.16 -2.02 -12.26
C LEU A 3 -8.16 -2.78 -13.59
N ASP A 4 -8.82 -2.24 -14.61
CA ASP A 4 -8.90 -2.90 -15.92
C ASP A 4 -7.52 -3.00 -16.57
N PHE A 5 -6.69 -1.96 -16.41
CA PHE A 5 -5.33 -1.96 -16.90
C PHE A 5 -4.48 -3.04 -16.22
N LEU A 6 -4.53 -3.13 -14.89
CA LEU A 6 -3.79 -4.16 -14.14
C LEU A 6 -4.33 -5.56 -14.42
N GLU A 7 -5.64 -5.71 -14.55
CA GLU A 7 -6.23 -7.01 -14.90
C GLU A 7 -5.81 -7.45 -16.30
N LEU A 8 -5.83 -6.55 -17.28
CA LEU A 8 -5.30 -6.83 -18.62
C LEU A 8 -3.82 -7.21 -18.59
N LEU A 9 -3.04 -6.49 -17.81
CA LEU A 9 -1.61 -6.74 -17.70
C LEU A 9 -1.32 -8.11 -17.07
N PHE A 10 -2.00 -8.49 -15.99
CA PHE A 10 -1.74 -9.76 -15.30
C PHE A 10 -2.42 -10.97 -15.96
N VAL A 11 -3.61 -10.80 -16.51
CA VAL A 11 -4.36 -11.92 -17.08
C VAL A 11 -3.97 -12.21 -18.54
N LYS A 12 -3.67 -11.17 -19.34
CA LYS A 12 -3.26 -11.34 -20.74
C LYS A 12 -1.79 -11.63 -20.93
N THR A 13 -0.93 -11.30 -19.95
CA THR A 13 0.49 -11.59 -20.04
C THR A 13 0.72 -13.09 -19.92
N PRO A 14 1.58 -13.70 -20.74
CA PRO A 14 1.92 -15.10 -20.64
C PRO A 14 2.40 -15.44 -19.22
N TRP A 15 1.94 -16.55 -18.67
CA TRP A 15 2.25 -17.00 -17.31
C TRP A 15 3.76 -17.11 -17.04
N ILE A 16 4.54 -17.49 -18.05
CA ILE A 16 6.01 -17.59 -17.96
C ILE A 16 6.64 -16.22 -17.63
N VAL A 17 6.16 -15.14 -18.25
CA VAL A 17 6.67 -13.77 -18.03
C VAL A 17 6.39 -13.33 -16.62
N ILE A 18 5.18 -13.59 -16.11
CA ILE A 18 4.80 -13.22 -14.75
C ILE A 18 5.60 -14.00 -13.72
N ILE A 19 5.74 -15.32 -13.89
CA ILE A 19 6.56 -16.14 -13.01
C ILE A 19 8.00 -15.64 -13.00
N THR A 20 8.59 -15.41 -14.18
CA THR A 20 9.97 -14.93 -14.29
C THR A 20 10.14 -13.57 -13.61
N ALA A 21 9.21 -12.64 -13.82
CA ALA A 21 9.25 -11.32 -13.20
C ALA A 21 9.17 -11.40 -11.66
N ILE A 22 8.24 -12.18 -11.12
CA ILE A 22 8.08 -12.33 -9.66
C ILE A 22 9.29 -13.05 -9.06
N VAL A 23 9.77 -14.11 -9.68
CA VAL A 23 10.92 -14.89 -9.19
C VAL A 23 12.21 -14.06 -9.23
N THR A 24 12.43 -13.26 -10.28
CA THR A 24 13.58 -12.35 -10.33
C THR A 24 13.50 -11.25 -9.29
N LEU A 25 12.34 -10.61 -9.13
CA LEU A 25 12.14 -9.59 -8.10
C LEU A 25 12.34 -10.14 -6.69
N THR A 26 11.79 -11.31 -6.39
CA THR A 26 11.98 -11.95 -5.08
C THR A 26 13.41 -12.41 -4.86
N GLY A 27 14.08 -12.88 -5.92
CA GLY A 27 15.49 -13.27 -5.86
C GLY A 27 16.43 -12.10 -5.56
N LEU A 28 16.17 -10.94 -6.18
CA LEU A 28 16.95 -9.72 -5.97
C LEU A 28 16.69 -9.07 -4.61
N SER A 29 15.46 -9.13 -4.11
CA SER A 29 15.06 -8.44 -2.87
C SER A 29 15.24 -9.30 -1.62
N ALA A 30 14.92 -10.59 -1.67
CA ALA A 30 14.87 -11.48 -0.52
C ALA A 30 15.81 -12.71 -0.65
N GLY A 31 16.57 -12.79 -1.75
CA GLY A 31 17.57 -13.81 -1.97
C GLY A 31 17.05 -15.11 -2.65
N PRO A 32 17.98 -16.03 -3.02
CA PRO A 32 17.67 -17.17 -3.88
C PRO A 32 16.70 -18.17 -3.25
N ARG A 33 16.68 -18.29 -1.93
CA ARG A 33 15.73 -19.19 -1.23
C ARG A 33 14.29 -18.72 -1.41
N ALA A 34 14.03 -17.41 -1.30
CA ALA A 34 12.71 -16.82 -1.52
C ALA A 34 12.28 -16.99 -2.99
N ALA A 35 13.21 -16.85 -3.94
CA ALA A 35 12.94 -17.09 -5.35
C ALA A 35 12.48 -18.53 -5.64
N ILE A 36 13.13 -19.52 -5.04
CA ILE A 36 12.76 -20.94 -5.20
C ILE A 36 11.36 -21.20 -4.63
N TYR A 37 11.05 -20.69 -3.43
CA TYR A 37 9.72 -20.84 -2.83
C TYR A 37 8.65 -20.16 -3.65
N SER A 38 8.89 -18.93 -4.13
CA SER A 38 7.91 -18.19 -4.96
C SER A 38 7.67 -18.92 -6.29
N ALA A 39 8.71 -19.45 -6.94
CA ALA A 39 8.58 -20.25 -8.14
C ALA A 39 7.74 -21.52 -7.89
N GLY A 40 8.04 -22.26 -6.82
CA GLY A 40 7.32 -23.48 -6.44
C GLY A 40 5.84 -23.22 -6.20
N PHE A 41 5.48 -22.17 -5.43
CA PHE A 41 4.10 -21.80 -5.18
C PHE A 41 3.35 -21.35 -6.43
N LEU A 42 3.98 -20.55 -7.29
CA LEU A 42 3.35 -20.09 -8.53
C LEU A 42 3.11 -21.26 -9.50
N CYS A 43 4.06 -22.17 -9.64
CA CYS A 43 3.88 -23.40 -10.42
C CYS A 43 2.76 -24.26 -9.86
N TYR A 44 2.72 -24.45 -8.54
CA TYR A 44 1.67 -25.22 -7.86
C TYR A 44 0.28 -24.62 -8.10
N MET A 45 0.12 -23.30 -8.00
CA MET A 45 -1.13 -22.61 -8.31
C MET A 45 -1.54 -22.77 -9.77
N GLY A 46 -0.56 -22.75 -10.68
CA GLY A 46 -0.78 -23.01 -12.10
C GLY A 46 -1.27 -24.43 -12.36
N PHE A 47 -0.68 -25.42 -11.71
CA PHE A 47 -1.06 -26.84 -11.80
C PHE A 47 -2.50 -27.09 -11.31
N LEU A 48 -2.92 -26.40 -10.25
CA LEU A 48 -4.28 -26.50 -9.70
C LEU A 48 -5.33 -25.76 -10.54
N GLY A 49 -4.94 -25.07 -11.61
CA GLY A 49 -5.86 -24.29 -12.46
C GLY A 49 -6.35 -22.98 -11.84
N PHE A 50 -5.72 -22.51 -10.76
CA PHE A 50 -6.10 -21.26 -10.09
C PHE A 50 -5.40 -20.02 -10.67
N TRP A 51 -4.66 -20.15 -11.75
CA TRP A 51 -3.86 -19.07 -12.34
C TRP A 51 -4.66 -17.78 -12.57
N VAL A 52 -5.77 -17.88 -13.30
CA VAL A 52 -6.60 -16.70 -13.62
C VAL A 52 -7.16 -16.03 -12.37
N LYS A 53 -7.63 -16.82 -11.40
CA LYS A 53 -8.13 -16.29 -10.12
C LYS A 53 -7.03 -15.59 -9.32
N ALA A 54 -5.84 -16.15 -9.30
CA ALA A 54 -4.68 -15.57 -8.63
C ALA A 54 -4.27 -14.24 -9.28
N MET A 55 -4.22 -14.17 -10.62
CA MET A 55 -3.88 -12.95 -11.34
C MET A 55 -4.94 -11.85 -11.17
N THR A 56 -6.22 -12.21 -11.17
CA THR A 56 -7.31 -11.28 -10.85
C THR A 56 -7.18 -10.74 -9.43
N THR A 57 -6.89 -11.59 -8.46
CA THR A 57 -6.67 -11.16 -7.07
C THR A 57 -5.45 -10.24 -6.95
N LEU A 58 -4.36 -10.53 -7.65
CA LEU A 58 -3.18 -9.68 -7.69
C LEU A 58 -3.48 -8.30 -8.28
N ALA A 59 -4.29 -8.23 -9.34
CA ALA A 59 -4.75 -6.97 -9.92
C ALA A 59 -5.62 -6.16 -8.95
N LEU A 60 -6.53 -6.81 -8.22
CA LEU A 60 -7.35 -6.17 -7.19
C LEU A 60 -6.48 -5.61 -6.05
N LEU A 61 -5.57 -6.42 -5.52
CA LEU A 61 -4.65 -6.01 -4.46
C LEU A 61 -3.73 -4.87 -4.93
N GLY A 62 -3.17 -4.97 -6.14
CA GLY A 62 -2.35 -3.91 -6.73
C GLY A 62 -3.10 -2.60 -6.87
N THR A 63 -4.35 -2.64 -7.36
CA THR A 63 -5.21 -1.46 -7.47
C THR A 63 -5.48 -0.85 -6.09
N ALA A 64 -5.86 -1.67 -5.12
CA ALA A 64 -6.12 -1.21 -3.77
C ALA A 64 -4.86 -0.62 -3.10
N ALA A 65 -3.70 -1.23 -3.32
CA ALA A 65 -2.42 -0.72 -2.82
C ALA A 65 -2.06 0.64 -3.41
N ILE A 66 -2.18 0.80 -4.73
CA ILE A 66 -1.93 2.09 -5.41
C ILE A 66 -2.85 3.18 -4.85
N LEU A 67 -4.14 2.90 -4.70
CA LEU A 67 -5.10 3.85 -4.15
C LEU A 67 -4.82 4.16 -2.67
N SER A 68 -4.48 3.14 -1.88
CA SER A 68 -4.10 3.30 -0.47
C SER A 68 -2.87 4.18 -0.30
N ILE A 69 -1.87 4.01 -1.15
CA ILE A 69 -0.64 4.83 -1.16
C ILE A 69 -0.96 6.25 -1.63
N ALA A 70 -1.69 6.39 -2.74
CA ALA A 70 -2.03 7.68 -3.34
C ALA A 70 -2.85 8.58 -2.40
N ILE A 71 -3.72 8.01 -1.58
CA ILE A 71 -4.54 8.74 -0.59
C ILE A 71 -3.86 8.75 0.77
N GLY A 72 -3.29 7.63 1.21
CA GLY A 72 -2.74 7.46 2.55
C GLY A 72 -1.49 8.28 2.81
N ILE A 73 -0.56 8.38 1.83
CA ILE A 73 0.65 9.20 2.01
C ILE A 73 0.32 10.70 2.14
N PRO A 74 -0.45 11.35 1.24
CA PRO A 74 -0.82 12.75 1.42
C PRO A 74 -1.57 13.02 2.72
N LEU A 75 -2.51 12.14 3.09
CA LEU A 75 -3.23 12.23 4.35
C LEU A 75 -2.29 12.07 5.55
N GLY A 76 -1.35 11.14 5.49
CA GLY A 76 -0.32 10.93 6.51
C GLY A 76 0.59 12.15 6.68
N ILE A 77 1.04 12.77 5.57
CA ILE A 77 1.83 14.01 5.60
C ILE A 77 1.02 15.15 6.26
N PHE A 78 -0.25 15.27 5.90
CA PHE A 78 -1.13 16.28 6.51
C PHE A 78 -1.31 16.04 8.02
N CYS A 79 -1.55 14.80 8.42
CA CYS A 79 -1.66 14.38 9.83
C CYS A 79 -0.37 14.60 10.62
N ALA A 80 0.80 14.31 10.02
CA ALA A 80 2.09 14.51 10.65
C ALA A 80 2.35 15.99 11.00
N ARG A 81 1.90 16.89 10.12
CA ARG A 81 2.07 18.35 10.27
C ARG A 81 1.04 19.00 11.20
N ARG A 82 -0.11 18.36 11.44
CA ARG A 82 -1.21 18.91 12.25
C ARG A 82 -1.58 17.95 13.37
N GLN A 83 -0.93 18.14 14.53
CA GLN A 83 -1.13 17.29 15.72
C GLN A 83 -2.61 17.19 16.14
N ARG A 84 -3.34 18.31 16.15
CA ARG A 84 -4.78 18.33 16.53
C ARG A 84 -5.61 17.45 15.60
N PHE A 85 -5.36 17.55 14.30
CA PHE A 85 -6.07 16.75 13.30
C PHE A 85 -5.75 15.25 13.46
N TYR A 86 -4.47 14.92 13.66
CA TYR A 86 -4.07 13.54 13.90
C TYR A 86 -4.71 12.94 15.17
N SER A 87 -4.78 13.73 16.25
CA SER A 87 -5.42 13.27 17.51
C SER A 87 -6.91 12.98 17.34
N MET A 88 -7.60 13.66 16.41
CA MET A 88 -9.02 13.38 16.11
C MET A 88 -9.18 12.14 15.22
N ILE A 89 -8.29 11.92 14.25
CA ILE A 89 -8.39 10.79 13.31
C ILE A 89 -7.84 9.51 13.91
N ARG A 90 -6.85 9.58 14.80
CA ARG A 90 -6.21 8.42 15.41
C ARG A 90 -7.20 7.42 16.02
N PRO A 91 -8.16 7.82 16.91
CA PRO A 91 -9.11 6.86 17.45
C PRO A 91 -10.01 6.22 16.39
N ILE A 92 -10.35 6.94 15.31
CA ILE A 92 -11.10 6.36 14.18
C ILE A 92 -10.28 5.28 13.49
N MET A 93 -9.00 5.55 13.22
CA MET A 93 -8.09 4.56 12.62
C MET A 93 -7.86 3.36 13.55
N ASP A 94 -7.75 3.59 14.87
CA ASP A 94 -7.61 2.53 15.87
C ASP A 94 -8.86 1.63 15.86
N PHE A 95 -10.05 2.25 15.86
CA PHE A 95 -11.33 1.56 15.76
C PHE A 95 -11.43 0.72 14.48
N MET A 96 -11.08 1.31 13.32
CA MET A 96 -11.08 0.60 12.03
C MET A 96 -10.15 -0.61 12.00
N GLN A 97 -9.03 -0.60 12.73
CA GLN A 97 -8.10 -1.73 12.78
C GLN A 97 -8.49 -2.80 13.79
N THR A 98 -9.25 -2.44 14.82
CA THR A 98 -9.74 -3.42 15.82
C THR A 98 -11.00 -4.14 15.36
N MET A 99 -11.75 -3.57 14.43
CA MET A 99 -12.96 -4.21 13.90
C MET A 99 -12.61 -5.28 12.86
N PRO A 100 -13.30 -6.43 12.87
CA PRO A 100 -13.17 -7.42 11.81
C PRO A 100 -13.55 -6.83 10.44
N ALA A 101 -12.81 -7.20 9.39
CA ALA A 101 -13.03 -6.71 8.03
C ALA A 101 -14.49 -6.88 7.53
N PHE A 102 -15.19 -7.89 8.01
CA PHE A 102 -16.60 -8.18 7.66
C PHE A 102 -17.55 -7.02 8.00
N VAL A 103 -17.26 -6.26 9.05
CA VAL A 103 -18.11 -5.14 9.46
C VAL A 103 -18.12 -4.03 8.40
N PHE A 104 -16.97 -3.78 7.76
CA PHE A 104 -16.88 -2.83 6.65
C PHE A 104 -17.43 -3.40 5.34
N MET A 105 -17.37 -4.72 5.20
CA MET A 105 -17.82 -5.40 3.99
C MET A 105 -19.33 -5.24 3.79
N ILE A 106 -20.12 -5.32 4.86
CA ILE A 106 -21.59 -5.25 4.78
C ILE A 106 -22.06 -3.93 4.14
N PRO A 107 -21.72 -2.73 4.66
CA PRO A 107 -22.16 -1.48 4.05
C PRO A 107 -21.58 -1.26 2.66
N VAL A 108 -20.31 -1.65 2.42
CA VAL A 108 -19.72 -1.49 1.08
C VAL A 108 -20.45 -2.35 0.05
N ILE A 109 -20.79 -3.58 0.39
CA ILE A 109 -21.59 -4.44 -0.51
C ILE A 109 -23.01 -3.90 -0.69
N ALA A 110 -23.62 -3.36 0.33
CA ALA A 110 -24.95 -2.76 0.25
C ALA A 110 -25.00 -1.57 -0.72
N PHE A 111 -23.94 -0.75 -0.78
CA PHE A 111 -23.88 0.41 -1.68
C PHE A 111 -23.34 0.09 -3.08
N PHE A 112 -22.36 -0.79 -3.19
CA PHE A 112 -21.63 -1.04 -4.46
C PHE A 112 -21.91 -2.42 -5.06
N GLY A 113 -22.73 -3.24 -4.39
CA GLY A 113 -22.98 -4.62 -4.79
C GLY A 113 -21.80 -5.56 -4.52
N THR A 114 -22.00 -6.83 -4.82
CA THR A 114 -20.94 -7.85 -4.78
C THR A 114 -20.11 -7.76 -6.06
N GLY A 115 -18.81 -7.47 -5.95
CA GLY A 115 -17.93 -7.40 -7.13
C GLY A 115 -16.54 -6.83 -6.87
N LYS A 116 -15.80 -6.65 -7.96
CA LYS A 116 -14.42 -6.17 -7.93
C LYS A 116 -14.27 -4.79 -7.30
N VAL A 117 -15.23 -3.89 -7.52
CA VAL A 117 -15.22 -2.53 -6.97
C VAL A 117 -15.32 -2.57 -5.45
N ALA A 118 -16.29 -3.33 -4.91
CA ALA A 118 -16.42 -3.50 -3.47
C ALA A 118 -15.16 -4.10 -2.85
N ALA A 119 -14.56 -5.11 -3.49
CA ALA A 119 -13.32 -5.72 -3.03
C ALA A 119 -12.16 -4.72 -2.96
N VAL A 120 -11.98 -3.87 -3.98
CA VAL A 120 -10.95 -2.83 -4.01
C VAL A 120 -11.19 -1.80 -2.89
N ILE A 121 -12.44 -1.34 -2.69
CA ILE A 121 -12.77 -0.35 -1.67
C ILE A 121 -12.48 -0.90 -0.26
N ILE A 122 -12.90 -2.12 0.04
CA ILE A 122 -12.68 -2.76 1.35
C ILE A 122 -11.18 -2.91 1.60
N THR A 123 -10.45 -3.42 0.62
CA THR A 123 -8.99 -3.62 0.72
C THR A 123 -8.25 -2.28 0.87
N MET A 124 -8.71 -1.23 0.17
CA MET A 124 -8.15 0.12 0.28
C MET A 124 -8.39 0.73 1.67
N ILE A 125 -9.58 0.57 2.24
CA ILE A 125 -9.90 1.04 3.59
C ILE A 125 -9.00 0.37 4.62
N PHE A 126 -8.85 -0.95 4.51
CA PHE A 126 -8.04 -1.74 5.44
C PHE A 126 -6.54 -1.46 5.29
N GLY A 127 -6.05 -1.39 4.05
CA GLY A 127 -4.64 -1.12 3.73
C GLY A 127 -4.25 0.36 3.89
N GLY A 128 -5.18 1.29 3.70
CA GLY A 128 -4.91 2.73 3.80
C GLY A 128 -4.58 3.19 5.21
N THR A 129 -5.22 2.61 6.22
CA THR A 129 -4.99 2.97 7.63
C THR A 129 -3.53 2.76 8.08
N PRO A 130 -2.89 1.60 7.85
CA PRO A 130 -1.45 1.42 8.10
C PRO A 130 -0.57 2.41 7.32
N VAL A 131 -0.89 2.70 6.05
CA VAL A 131 -0.12 3.64 5.23
C VAL A 131 -0.11 5.04 5.86
N VAL A 132 -1.28 5.55 6.28
CA VAL A 132 -1.37 6.84 6.98
C VAL A 132 -0.54 6.82 8.26
N ARG A 133 -0.68 5.78 9.07
CA ARG A 133 -0.01 5.65 10.36
C ARG A 133 1.51 5.57 10.23
N LEU A 134 2.02 4.74 9.33
CA LEU A 134 3.45 4.60 9.08
C LEU A 134 4.04 5.89 8.50
N THR A 135 3.32 6.58 7.61
CA THR A 135 3.74 7.90 7.10
C THR A 135 3.85 8.93 8.23
N VAL A 136 2.88 8.96 9.15
CA VAL A 136 2.96 9.86 10.32
C VAL A 136 4.13 9.49 11.22
N LEU A 137 4.33 8.21 11.50
CA LEU A 137 5.41 7.72 12.36
C LEU A 137 6.77 8.05 11.75
N GLY A 138 6.99 7.75 10.47
CA GLY A 138 8.24 8.04 9.78
C GLY A 138 8.56 9.53 9.80
N LEU A 139 7.60 10.39 9.42
CA LEU A 139 7.81 11.84 9.41
C LEU A 139 8.07 12.43 10.79
N ARG A 140 7.47 11.90 11.85
CA ARG A 140 7.71 12.36 13.22
C ARG A 140 8.99 11.78 13.84
N GLY A 141 9.48 10.69 13.28
CA GLY A 141 10.76 10.09 13.68
C GLY A 141 11.99 10.90 13.25
N VAL A 142 11.84 11.85 12.32
CA VAL A 142 12.94 12.71 11.88
C VAL A 142 13.38 13.62 13.04
N PRO A 143 14.70 13.61 13.45
CA PRO A 143 15.19 14.41 14.53
C PRO A 143 14.97 15.91 14.30
N GLU A 144 14.48 16.61 15.34
CA GLU A 144 14.21 18.06 15.27
C GLU A 144 15.48 18.85 14.97
N THR A 145 16.62 18.43 15.49
CA THR A 145 17.92 19.07 15.25
C THR A 145 18.28 19.18 13.77
N ILE A 146 17.93 18.16 12.97
CA ILE A 146 18.17 18.19 11.52
C ILE A 146 17.23 19.19 10.84
N ARG A 147 15.98 19.27 11.29
CA ARG A 147 15.03 20.27 10.79
C ARG A 147 15.43 21.68 11.11
N GLU A 148 15.85 21.92 12.36
CA GLU A 148 16.34 23.24 12.80
C GLU A 148 17.58 23.66 12.02
N ALA A 149 18.54 22.77 11.80
CA ALA A 149 19.71 23.03 10.98
C ALA A 149 19.31 23.42 9.55
N ALA A 150 18.42 22.64 8.92
CA ALA A 150 17.95 22.94 7.57
C ALA A 150 17.23 24.31 7.49
N ILE A 151 16.42 24.66 8.50
CA ILE A 151 15.74 25.95 8.59
C ILE A 151 16.76 27.09 8.76
N ALA A 152 17.80 26.91 9.58
CA ALA A 152 18.86 27.88 9.77
C ALA A 152 19.61 28.19 8.45
N TYR A 153 19.73 27.21 7.55
CA TYR A 153 20.24 27.39 6.19
C TYR A 153 19.21 27.93 5.19
N GLY A 154 18.03 28.39 5.64
CA GLY A 154 17.03 29.00 4.80
C GLY A 154 16.11 28.04 4.04
N ALA A 155 16.01 26.77 4.47
CA ALA A 155 15.13 25.79 3.84
C ALA A 155 13.65 26.20 3.93
N SER A 156 12.97 26.27 2.78
CA SER A 156 11.53 26.45 2.74
C SER A 156 10.79 25.20 3.25
N LYS A 157 9.52 25.36 3.68
CA LYS A 157 8.69 24.24 4.15
C LYS A 157 8.54 23.10 3.13
N TRP A 158 8.57 23.44 1.85
CA TRP A 158 8.49 22.44 0.77
C TRP A 158 9.83 21.71 0.57
N TYR A 159 10.92 22.50 0.62
CA TYR A 159 12.28 21.94 0.56
C TYR A 159 12.53 20.99 1.75
N LEU A 160 12.15 21.42 2.96
CA LEU A 160 12.26 20.62 4.18
C LEU A 160 11.52 19.27 4.02
N LEU A 161 10.25 19.30 3.54
CA LEU A 161 9.50 18.07 3.32
C LEU A 161 10.19 17.15 2.33
N ARG A 162 10.58 17.67 1.16
CA ARG A 162 11.00 16.83 0.03
C ARG A 162 12.45 16.35 0.15
N LYS A 163 13.33 17.17 0.74
CA LYS A 163 14.77 16.91 0.79
C LYS A 163 15.29 16.46 2.16
N VAL A 164 14.51 16.67 3.20
CA VAL A 164 14.89 16.30 4.57
C VAL A 164 13.93 15.26 5.15
N ASP A 165 12.65 15.64 5.30
CA ASP A 165 11.66 14.79 5.98
C ASP A 165 11.41 13.47 5.25
N LEU A 166 11.09 13.51 3.94
CA LEU A 166 10.77 12.31 3.18
C LEU A 166 11.95 11.33 3.05
N PRO A 167 13.19 11.75 2.71
CA PRO A 167 14.31 10.82 2.62
C PRO A 167 14.69 10.20 3.97
N LEU A 168 14.57 10.97 5.07
CA LEU A 168 14.90 10.49 6.42
C LEU A 168 13.76 9.72 7.09
N ALA A 169 12.52 9.88 6.60
CA ALA A 169 11.36 9.14 7.09
C ALA A 169 11.27 7.71 6.53
N THR A 170 12.03 7.41 5.46
CA THR A 170 12.14 6.05 4.92
C THR A 170 13.20 5.29 5.70
N PRO A 171 12.85 4.12 6.28
CA PRO A 171 13.83 3.23 6.92
C PRO A 171 14.79 2.63 5.90
#